data_f619cc8bebf44e46c91b348a91ffd908
#
_entry.id   f619cc8bebf44e46c91b348a91ffd908
#
_cell.length_a   1.000
_cell.length_b   1.000
_cell.length_c   1.000
_cell.angle_alpha   90.00
_cell.angle_beta   90.00
_cell.angle_gamma   90.00
#
_symmetry.space_group_name_H-M   'P 1'
#
loop_
_entity.id
_entity.type
_entity.pdbx_description
1 polymer ?
#
loop_
_entity_poly.entity_id
_entity_poly.type
_entity_poly.pdbx_seq_one_letter_code
_entity_poly.pdbx_strand_id
1 'polypeptide(L)'
;FTLFSCSTVTAGPVNWEGAEKYITIQQKQFCDLKNNHVLNLYNAIESRNEIKINKVKKQRQEDLDALLPSGTFENWIVKLVSIKQVNSPQDQTTDGDSAAVFELSCGTQIGSGSFLIDGKLTWGATIKFNSRQYREVSKLSSGQFAIISGTFLKLNDFVPSKKETFYASRPLTSGDLQNDKNDRYSNGDELFLSYITYIAAAN
;
A
#
# COMPACT_ATOMS: atom_id res chain seq x y z
N PHE A 1 28.14 31.96 29.29
CA PHE A 1 27.54 32.09 27.96
C PHE A 1 27.34 30.68 27.37
N THR A 2 26.12 30.17 27.46
CA THR A 2 25.78 28.85 26.90
C THR A 2 25.23 29.11 25.50
N LEU A 3 25.99 28.69 24.49
CA LEU A 3 25.53 28.74 23.10
C LEU A 3 24.47 27.64 22.92
N PHE A 4 23.21 28.03 22.81
CA PHE A 4 22.14 27.16 22.31
C PHE A 4 22.41 26.89 20.82
N SER A 5 22.88 25.69 20.53
CA SER A 5 22.92 25.17 19.15
C SER A 5 21.49 24.99 18.69
N CYS A 6 20.99 25.87 17.86
CA CYS A 6 19.72 25.75 17.20
C CYS A 6 19.90 24.67 16.12
N SER A 7 19.48 23.44 16.44
CA SER A 7 19.40 22.38 15.42
C SER A 7 18.33 22.81 14.41
N THR A 8 18.77 23.17 13.21
CA THR A 8 17.87 23.38 12.08
C THR A 8 17.20 22.05 11.75
N VAL A 9 15.95 21.92 12.15
CA VAL A 9 15.09 20.83 11.67
C VAL A 9 14.95 21.07 10.16
N THR A 10 15.63 20.26 9.37
CA THR A 10 15.43 20.25 7.93
C THR A 10 13.98 19.82 7.67
N ALA A 11 13.20 20.71 7.05
CA ALA A 11 11.85 20.36 6.65
C ALA A 11 11.91 19.17 5.69
N GLY A 12 11.05 18.17 5.94
CA GLY A 12 10.94 17.00 5.08
C GLY A 12 10.43 17.36 3.67
N PRO A 13 10.39 16.40 2.75
CA PRO A 13 9.94 16.64 1.38
C PRO A 13 8.50 17.14 1.37
N VAL A 14 8.25 18.19 0.58
CA VAL A 14 6.92 18.83 0.47
C VAL A 14 6.13 18.24 -0.69
N ASN A 15 6.81 17.68 -1.69
CA ASN A 15 6.22 17.07 -2.87
C ASN A 15 7.05 15.87 -3.33
N TRP A 16 6.55 15.13 -4.33
CA TRP A 16 7.25 13.97 -4.87
C TRP A 16 8.60 14.30 -5.51
N GLU A 17 8.75 15.47 -6.14
CA GLU A 17 10.02 15.92 -6.71
C GLU A 17 11.10 16.03 -5.62
N GLY A 18 10.76 16.62 -4.47
CA GLY A 18 11.66 16.67 -3.32
C GLY A 18 11.92 15.31 -2.66
N ALA A 19 11.00 14.35 -2.85
CA ALA A 19 11.08 13.01 -2.28
C ALA A 19 11.86 12.02 -3.17
N GLU A 20 12.09 12.31 -4.44
CA GLU A 20 12.72 11.39 -5.41
C GLU A 20 14.06 10.81 -4.94
N LYS A 21 14.88 11.60 -4.27
CA LYS A 21 16.17 11.18 -3.72
C LYS A 21 16.09 10.09 -2.65
N TYR A 22 14.90 9.88 -2.07
CA TYR A 22 14.65 8.85 -1.06
C TYR A 22 14.02 7.60 -1.66
N ILE A 23 13.60 7.62 -2.93
CA ILE A 23 12.98 6.48 -3.58
C ILE A 23 14.04 5.38 -3.77
N THR A 24 13.79 4.22 -3.18
CA THR A 24 14.69 3.07 -3.33
C THR A 24 14.57 2.46 -4.73
N ILE A 25 15.60 1.73 -5.16
CA ILE A 25 15.60 1.00 -6.43
C ILE A 25 14.42 0.00 -6.45
N GLN A 26 14.20 -0.73 -5.36
CA GLN A 26 13.10 -1.68 -5.23
C GLN A 26 11.74 -1.00 -5.39
N GLN A 27 11.54 0.15 -4.73
CA GLN A 27 10.30 0.92 -4.85
C GLN A 27 10.05 1.40 -6.29
N LYS A 28 11.10 1.88 -6.97
CA LYS A 28 11.00 2.29 -8.36
C LYS A 28 10.63 1.11 -9.26
N GLN A 29 11.30 -0.02 -9.12
CA GLN A 29 11.01 -1.24 -9.86
C GLN A 29 9.57 -1.72 -9.63
N PHE A 30 9.06 -1.63 -8.40
CA PHE A 30 7.68 -1.96 -8.09
C PHE A 30 6.69 -1.06 -8.83
N CYS A 31 6.94 0.25 -8.84
CA CYS A 31 6.12 1.21 -9.57
C CYS A 31 6.15 0.96 -11.09
N ASP A 32 7.32 0.72 -11.65
CA ASP A 32 7.49 0.46 -13.08
C ASP A 32 6.77 -0.83 -13.48
N LEU A 33 6.92 -1.89 -12.69
CA LEU A 33 6.25 -3.16 -12.89
C LEU A 33 4.72 -2.99 -12.85
N LYS A 34 4.21 -2.30 -11.84
CA LYS A 34 2.78 -2.02 -11.69
C LYS A 34 2.22 -1.27 -12.91
N ASN A 35 2.89 -0.20 -13.34
CA ASN A 35 2.44 0.58 -14.48
C ASN A 35 2.43 -0.23 -15.78
N ASN A 36 3.45 -1.05 -16.01
CA ASN A 36 3.51 -1.94 -17.17
C ASN A 36 2.37 -2.97 -17.16
N HIS A 37 2.04 -3.51 -15.98
CA HIS A 37 0.94 -4.48 -15.87
C HIS A 37 -0.42 -3.85 -16.10
N VAL A 38 -0.67 -2.62 -15.64
CA VAL A 38 -1.91 -1.90 -15.93
C VAL A 38 -2.10 -1.75 -17.44
N LEU A 39 -1.05 -1.32 -18.16
CA LEU A 39 -1.09 -1.18 -19.61
C LEU A 39 -1.32 -2.52 -20.33
N ASN A 40 -0.61 -3.57 -19.91
CA ASN A 40 -0.76 -4.90 -20.50
C ASN A 40 -2.15 -5.49 -20.24
N LEU A 41 -2.70 -5.26 -19.04
CA LEU A 41 -4.05 -5.71 -18.68
C LEU A 41 -5.10 -4.97 -19.50
N TYR A 42 -4.96 -3.66 -19.66
CA TYR A 42 -5.83 -2.86 -20.52
C TYR A 42 -5.87 -3.43 -21.95
N ASN A 43 -4.71 -3.62 -22.57
CA ASN A 43 -4.60 -4.17 -23.93
C ASN A 43 -5.20 -5.60 -24.02
N ALA A 44 -5.06 -6.41 -22.98
CA ALA A 44 -5.65 -7.74 -22.95
C ALA A 44 -7.18 -7.69 -22.86
N ILE A 45 -7.74 -6.79 -22.07
CA ILE A 45 -9.20 -6.58 -21.93
C ILE A 45 -9.79 -6.06 -23.23
N GLU A 46 -9.16 -5.06 -23.89
CA GLU A 46 -9.59 -4.54 -25.18
C GLU A 46 -9.63 -5.63 -26.26
N SER A 47 -8.72 -6.62 -26.20
CA SER A 47 -8.74 -7.76 -27.11
C SER A 47 -9.88 -8.74 -26.85
N ARG A 48 -10.68 -8.59 -25.76
CA ARG A 48 -11.76 -9.48 -25.31
C ARG A 48 -11.35 -10.95 -25.24
N ASN A 49 -10.07 -11.20 -24.93
CA ASN A 49 -9.49 -12.54 -24.90
C ASN A 49 -9.15 -12.95 -23.46
N GLU A 50 -9.99 -13.79 -22.86
CA GLU A 50 -9.83 -14.25 -21.48
C GLU A 50 -8.50 -14.96 -21.22
N ILE A 51 -7.97 -15.70 -22.21
CA ILE A 51 -6.68 -16.37 -22.08
C ILE A 51 -5.57 -15.33 -21.93
N LYS A 52 -5.61 -14.25 -22.72
CA LYS A 52 -4.64 -13.16 -22.60
C LYS A 52 -4.76 -12.45 -21.25
N ILE A 53 -5.97 -12.17 -20.81
CA ILE A 53 -6.23 -11.55 -19.50
C ILE A 53 -5.64 -12.39 -18.37
N ASN A 54 -5.92 -13.70 -18.37
CA ASN A 54 -5.41 -14.62 -17.36
C ASN A 54 -3.88 -14.75 -17.40
N LYS A 55 -3.28 -14.75 -18.61
CA LYS A 55 -1.83 -14.76 -18.76
C LYS A 55 -1.18 -13.51 -18.16
N VAL A 56 -1.75 -12.31 -18.41
CA VAL A 56 -1.24 -11.05 -17.84
C VAL A 56 -1.34 -11.05 -16.32
N LYS A 57 -2.48 -11.50 -15.76
CA LYS A 57 -2.65 -11.61 -14.30
C LYS A 57 -1.64 -12.56 -13.67
N LYS A 58 -1.40 -13.71 -14.29
CA LYS A 58 -0.40 -14.67 -13.82
C LYS A 58 1.01 -14.11 -13.89
N GLN A 59 1.37 -13.47 -15.02
CA GLN A 59 2.68 -12.83 -15.19
C GLN A 59 2.93 -11.76 -14.13
N ARG A 60 1.92 -10.94 -13.83
CA ARG A 60 2.00 -9.94 -12.75
C ARG A 60 2.38 -10.58 -11.43
N GLN A 61 1.75 -11.71 -11.08
CA GLN A 61 2.06 -12.40 -9.83
C GLN A 61 3.51 -12.91 -9.81
N GLU A 62 3.95 -13.53 -10.91
CA GLU A 62 5.31 -14.04 -11.05
C GLU A 62 6.35 -12.93 -10.93
N ASP A 63 6.10 -11.78 -11.57
CA ASP A 63 6.99 -10.63 -11.53
C ASP A 63 7.04 -9.97 -10.14
N LEU A 64 5.91 -9.88 -9.44
CA LEU A 64 5.86 -9.41 -8.06
C LEU A 64 6.59 -10.35 -7.11
N ASP A 65 6.41 -11.66 -7.24
CA ASP A 65 7.11 -12.66 -6.44
C ASP A 65 8.62 -12.65 -6.70
N ALA A 66 9.03 -12.39 -7.95
CA ALA A 66 10.45 -12.27 -8.30
C ALA A 66 11.08 -10.98 -7.72
N LEU A 67 10.35 -9.85 -7.74
CA LEU A 67 10.81 -8.58 -7.19
C LEU A 67 10.83 -8.59 -5.66
N LEU A 68 9.85 -9.24 -5.04
CA LEU A 68 9.60 -9.27 -3.61
C LEU A 68 9.44 -10.73 -3.13
N PRO A 69 10.49 -11.55 -3.13
CA PRO A 69 10.39 -13.00 -2.86
C PRO A 69 9.71 -13.34 -1.53
N SER A 70 9.95 -12.52 -0.49
CA SER A 70 9.31 -12.64 0.82
C SER A 70 8.11 -11.72 0.99
N GLY A 71 7.73 -10.98 -0.06
CA GLY A 71 6.74 -9.90 0.03
C GLY A 71 7.23 -8.66 0.80
N THR A 72 8.51 -8.64 1.22
CA THR A 72 9.05 -7.60 2.09
C THR A 72 9.53 -6.40 1.29
N PHE A 73 9.21 -5.22 1.79
CA PHE A 73 9.73 -3.96 1.29
C PHE A 73 10.38 -3.16 2.42
N GLU A 74 11.42 -2.41 2.09
CA GLU A 74 12.21 -1.70 3.08
C GLU A 74 12.50 -0.25 2.67
N ASN A 75 12.34 0.64 3.63
CA ASN A 75 12.68 2.07 3.51
C ASN A 75 12.01 2.75 2.31
N TRP A 76 10.76 2.40 2.02
CA TRP A 76 10.01 3.06 0.96
C TRP A 76 9.52 4.42 1.42
N ILE A 77 9.75 5.44 0.60
CA ILE A 77 9.18 6.76 0.82
C ILE A 77 7.73 6.78 0.36
N VAL A 78 6.86 7.25 1.22
CA VAL A 78 5.41 7.29 0.98
C VAL A 78 4.82 8.59 1.48
N LYS A 79 3.66 8.95 0.95
CA LYS A 79 2.85 10.06 1.45
C LYS A 79 1.65 9.52 2.22
N LEU A 80 1.44 9.96 3.45
CA LEU A 80 0.27 9.57 4.23
C LEU A 80 -1.00 10.14 3.58
N VAL A 81 -1.91 9.26 3.20
CA VAL A 81 -3.23 9.64 2.65
C VAL A 81 -4.24 9.78 3.78
N SER A 82 -4.37 8.75 4.61
CA SER A 82 -5.30 8.76 5.72
C SER A 82 -4.86 7.84 6.84
N ILE A 83 -5.32 8.16 8.04
CA ILE A 83 -5.24 7.29 9.21
C ILE A 83 -6.61 7.28 9.89
N LYS A 84 -7.05 6.10 10.31
CA LYS A 84 -8.32 5.92 11.03
C LYS A 84 -8.09 4.99 12.19
N GLN A 85 -8.72 5.29 13.33
CA GLN A 85 -8.79 4.34 14.42
C GLN A 85 -9.78 3.22 14.06
N VAL A 86 -9.40 2.00 14.36
CA VAL A 86 -10.24 0.83 14.18
C VAL A 86 -11.16 0.74 15.39
N ASN A 87 -12.45 0.85 15.14
CA ASN A 87 -13.49 0.62 16.13
C ASN A 87 -14.27 -0.60 15.66
N SER A 88 -13.92 -1.77 16.17
CA SER A 88 -14.59 -3.02 15.81
C SER A 88 -15.47 -3.50 16.95
N PRO A 89 -16.81 -3.31 16.85
CA PRO A 89 -17.73 -3.87 17.84
C PRO A 89 -17.71 -5.41 17.90
N GLN A 90 -17.20 -6.04 16.85
CA GLN A 90 -17.20 -7.50 16.67
C GLN A 90 -15.88 -8.17 17.04
N ASP A 91 -14.79 -7.41 17.02
CA ASP A 91 -13.43 -7.91 17.30
C ASP A 91 -12.70 -6.96 18.25
N GLN A 92 -12.85 -7.23 19.54
CA GLN A 92 -12.21 -6.44 20.61
C GLN A 92 -10.67 -6.52 20.56
N THR A 93 -10.11 -7.49 19.84
CA THR A 93 -8.64 -7.64 19.75
C THR A 93 -7.97 -6.57 18.91
N THR A 94 -8.75 -5.88 18.08
CA THR A 94 -8.28 -4.79 17.22
C THR A 94 -8.81 -3.42 17.64
N ASP A 95 -9.60 -3.36 18.69
CA ASP A 95 -10.16 -2.09 19.18
C ASP A 95 -9.05 -1.13 19.63
N GLY A 96 -9.11 0.10 19.16
CA GLY A 96 -8.07 1.09 19.37
C GLY A 96 -6.87 1.02 18.43
N ASP A 97 -6.72 -0.06 17.64
CA ASP A 97 -5.71 -0.15 16.59
C ASP A 97 -5.93 0.93 15.50
N SER A 98 -4.94 1.13 14.65
CA SER A 98 -5.06 2.06 13.53
C SER A 98 -4.96 1.35 12.19
N ALA A 99 -5.70 1.86 11.22
CA ALA A 99 -5.54 1.59 9.80
C ALA A 99 -4.98 2.83 9.11
N ALA A 100 -3.90 2.68 8.37
CA ALA A 100 -3.26 3.79 7.66
C ALA A 100 -3.15 3.45 6.18
N VAL A 101 -3.36 4.45 5.33
CA VAL A 101 -3.21 4.35 3.88
C VAL A 101 -2.12 5.32 3.45
N PHE A 102 -1.18 4.82 2.72
CA PHE A 102 -0.06 5.54 2.15
C PHE A 102 -0.09 5.47 0.62
N GLU A 103 0.41 6.48 -0.04
CA GLU A 103 0.54 6.57 -1.49
C GLU A 103 2.01 6.56 -1.90
N LEU A 104 2.33 5.80 -2.94
CA LEU A 104 3.62 5.82 -3.63
C LEU A 104 3.64 6.89 -4.73
N SER A 105 4.83 7.25 -5.22
CA SER A 105 5.00 8.21 -6.32
C SER A 105 4.28 7.84 -7.61
N CYS A 106 3.97 6.56 -7.81
CA CYS A 106 3.20 6.06 -8.95
C CYS A 106 1.67 6.00 -8.71
N GLY A 107 1.16 6.63 -7.65
CA GLY A 107 -0.26 6.62 -7.30
C GLY A 107 -0.76 5.32 -6.66
N THR A 108 0.08 4.28 -6.58
CA THR A 108 -0.31 3.04 -5.91
C THR A 108 -0.41 3.25 -4.40
N GLN A 109 -1.47 2.72 -3.82
CA GLN A 109 -1.67 2.80 -2.38
C GLN A 109 -1.17 1.54 -1.66
N ILE A 110 -0.56 1.75 -0.51
CA ILE A 110 -0.16 0.70 0.43
C ILE A 110 -0.84 1.01 1.76
N GLY A 111 -1.38 0.01 2.43
CA GLY A 111 -2.04 0.26 3.70
C GLY A 111 -2.10 -0.92 4.63
N SER A 112 -2.30 -0.57 5.88
CA SER A 112 -2.72 -1.49 6.93
C SER A 112 -4.24 -1.41 7.07
N GLY A 113 -4.90 -2.48 7.46
CA GLY A 113 -6.35 -2.43 7.71
C GLY A 113 -7.08 -3.73 7.45
N SER A 114 -8.30 -3.60 6.99
CA SER A 114 -9.21 -4.72 6.76
C SER A 114 -9.44 -4.95 5.27
N PHE A 115 -9.87 -6.14 4.95
CA PHE A 115 -10.36 -6.53 3.64
C PHE A 115 -11.59 -7.44 3.77
N LEU A 116 -12.34 -7.59 2.69
CA LEU A 116 -13.50 -8.46 2.64
C LEU A 116 -13.09 -9.81 2.05
N ILE A 117 -13.31 -10.89 2.82
CA ILE A 117 -13.21 -12.26 2.34
C ILE A 117 -14.61 -12.86 2.39
N ASP A 118 -15.10 -13.34 1.25
CA ASP A 118 -16.43 -13.97 1.12
C ASP A 118 -17.56 -13.15 1.79
N GLY A 119 -17.49 -11.82 1.61
CA GLY A 119 -18.47 -10.87 2.17
C GLY A 119 -18.30 -10.57 3.66
N LYS A 120 -17.31 -11.16 4.34
CA LYS A 120 -17.00 -10.88 5.74
C LYS A 120 -15.81 -9.93 5.87
N LEU A 121 -15.96 -8.91 6.70
CA LEU A 121 -14.87 -8.00 7.03
C LEU A 121 -13.83 -8.75 7.86
N THR A 122 -12.59 -8.80 7.36
CA THR A 122 -11.46 -9.43 8.04
C THR A 122 -10.38 -8.38 8.26
N TRP A 123 -9.98 -8.19 9.51
CA TRP A 123 -8.88 -7.28 9.87
C TRP A 123 -7.55 -8.01 9.69
N GLY A 124 -6.83 -7.68 8.61
CA GLY A 124 -5.60 -8.38 8.26
C GLY A 124 -4.36 -7.85 8.95
N ALA A 125 -4.11 -6.55 8.85
CA ALA A 125 -2.84 -5.96 9.25
C ALA A 125 -3.04 -4.56 9.84
N THR A 126 -3.58 -4.50 11.04
CA THR A 126 -3.72 -3.24 11.78
C THR A 126 -2.40 -2.82 12.43
N ILE A 127 -2.21 -1.53 12.59
CA ILE A 127 -1.13 -0.98 13.40
C ILE A 127 -1.60 -1.03 14.87
N LYS A 128 -0.97 -1.88 15.65
CA LYS A 128 -1.40 -2.18 17.03
C LYS A 128 -1.32 -0.95 17.91
N PHE A 129 -2.40 -0.70 18.67
CA PHE A 129 -2.46 0.36 19.67
C PHE A 129 -1.26 0.30 20.63
N ASN A 130 -0.72 1.46 20.98
CA ASN A 130 0.49 1.62 21.79
C ASN A 130 1.80 1.01 21.24
N SER A 131 1.80 0.44 20.03
CA SER A 131 3.03 0.01 19.37
C SER A 131 3.93 1.21 19.03
N ARG A 132 5.19 0.94 18.68
CA ARG A 132 6.08 1.97 18.17
C ARG A 132 5.51 2.58 16.88
N GLN A 133 5.02 1.75 15.97
CA GLN A 133 4.43 2.17 14.69
C GLN A 133 3.21 3.06 14.91
N TYR A 134 2.36 2.72 15.90
CA TYR A 134 1.21 3.55 16.28
C TYR A 134 1.64 4.95 16.70
N ARG A 135 2.65 5.04 17.59
CA ARG A 135 3.17 6.33 18.04
C ARG A 135 3.80 7.16 16.93
N GLU A 136 4.45 6.52 15.98
CA GLU A 136 5.05 7.24 14.85
C GLU A 136 3.99 7.69 13.84
N VAL A 137 3.04 6.83 13.46
CA VAL A 137 2.00 7.22 12.50
C VAL A 137 1.06 8.28 13.06
N SER A 138 0.78 8.27 14.38
CA SER A 138 -0.09 9.27 15.01
C SER A 138 0.50 10.68 15.06
N LYS A 139 1.80 10.82 14.84
CA LYS A 139 2.47 12.14 14.70
C LYS A 139 2.36 12.72 13.29
N LEU A 140 2.00 11.90 12.31
CA LEU A 140 1.91 12.32 10.92
C LEU A 140 0.56 12.95 10.63
N SER A 141 0.58 13.96 9.78
CA SER A 141 -0.62 14.55 9.19
C SER A 141 -0.81 14.05 7.75
N SER A 142 -2.06 14.03 7.27
CA SER A 142 -2.34 13.73 5.85
C SER A 142 -1.51 14.63 4.93
N GLY A 143 -0.94 14.05 3.90
CA GLY A 143 -0.04 14.71 2.96
C GLY A 143 1.44 14.71 3.37
N GLN A 144 1.77 14.37 4.62
CA GLN A 144 3.17 14.27 5.03
C GLN A 144 3.85 13.02 4.48
N PHE A 145 5.15 13.16 4.20
CA PHE A 145 5.99 12.06 3.77
C PHE A 145 6.53 11.28 4.96
N ALA A 146 6.59 9.96 4.78
CA ALA A 146 7.13 9.02 5.74
C ALA A 146 8.00 7.98 5.03
N ILE A 147 8.89 7.36 5.78
CA ILE A 147 9.62 6.17 5.36
C ILE A 147 8.97 4.99 6.06
N ILE A 148 8.57 3.98 5.27
CA ILE A 148 7.96 2.76 5.80
C ILE A 148 8.72 1.52 5.34
N SER A 149 8.64 0.48 6.18
CA SER A 149 9.01 -0.88 5.80
C SER A 149 7.88 -1.82 6.22
N GLY A 150 7.77 -2.95 5.54
CA GLY A 150 6.70 -3.88 5.83
C GLY A 150 6.74 -5.14 4.98
N THR A 151 5.67 -5.91 5.10
CA THR A 151 5.47 -7.12 4.30
C THR A 151 4.06 -7.10 3.72
N PHE A 152 3.96 -7.24 2.41
CA PHE A 152 2.67 -7.38 1.75
C PHE A 152 1.98 -8.66 2.18
N LEU A 153 0.68 -8.58 2.42
CA LEU A 153 -0.15 -9.72 2.73
C LEU A 153 -0.41 -10.54 1.46
N LYS A 154 -0.34 -11.84 1.58
CA LYS A 154 -0.75 -12.75 0.51
C LYS A 154 -2.14 -13.31 0.84
N LEU A 155 -2.98 -13.46 -0.17
CA LEU A 155 -4.37 -13.92 0.04
C LEU A 155 -4.45 -15.32 0.65
N ASN A 156 -3.50 -16.22 0.30
CA ASN A 156 -3.43 -17.56 0.87
C ASN A 156 -3.10 -17.59 2.37
N ASP A 157 -2.54 -16.51 2.93
CA ASP A 157 -2.32 -16.40 4.38
C ASP A 157 -3.65 -16.38 5.14
N PHE A 158 -4.74 -15.98 4.47
CA PHE A 158 -6.07 -15.82 5.03
C PHE A 158 -7.10 -16.83 4.50
N VAL A 159 -6.89 -17.37 3.31
CA VAL A 159 -7.77 -18.34 2.66
C VAL A 159 -6.95 -19.52 2.16
N PRO A 160 -6.59 -20.45 3.05
CA PRO A 160 -5.71 -21.58 2.71
C PRO A 160 -6.23 -22.49 1.57
N SER A 161 -7.55 -22.45 1.31
CA SER A 161 -8.17 -23.20 0.21
C SER A 161 -7.90 -22.61 -1.18
N LYS A 162 -7.46 -21.35 -1.26
CA LYS A 162 -7.07 -20.74 -2.53
C LYS A 162 -5.58 -20.97 -2.75
N LYS A 163 -5.25 -21.82 -3.70
CA LYS A 163 -3.87 -22.09 -4.13
C LYS A 163 -3.16 -20.90 -4.79
N GLU A 164 -3.86 -19.79 -4.97
CA GLU A 164 -3.37 -18.60 -5.64
C GLU A 164 -2.75 -17.64 -4.63
N THR A 165 -1.46 -17.43 -4.76
CA THR A 165 -0.65 -16.51 -3.93
C THR A 165 -0.78 -15.07 -4.38
N PHE A 166 -2.00 -14.54 -4.52
CA PHE A 166 -2.18 -13.13 -4.84
C PHE A 166 -1.81 -12.26 -3.64
N TYR A 167 -1.05 -11.19 -3.89
CA TYR A 167 -0.96 -10.13 -2.90
C TYR A 167 -2.37 -9.57 -2.66
N ALA A 168 -2.75 -9.48 -1.39
CA ALA A 168 -4.05 -8.95 -1.02
C ALA A 168 -4.09 -7.48 -1.44
N SER A 169 -4.69 -7.23 -2.60
CA SER A 169 -5.05 -5.90 -3.03
C SER A 169 -6.55 -5.77 -2.92
N ARG A 170 -7.01 -4.62 -2.47
CA ARG A 170 -8.40 -4.27 -2.56
C ARG A 170 -8.70 -3.93 -4.02
N PRO A 171 -9.50 -4.72 -4.74
CA PRO A 171 -10.04 -4.25 -5.99
C PRO A 171 -10.91 -3.02 -5.70
N LEU A 172 -10.90 -2.07 -6.60
CA LEU A 172 -11.87 -0.97 -6.61
C LEU A 172 -13.25 -1.57 -6.35
N THR A 173 -13.98 -1.04 -5.39
CA THR A 173 -15.35 -1.47 -5.16
C THR A 173 -16.21 -1.08 -6.36
N SER A 174 -17.31 -1.81 -6.61
CA SER A 174 -18.25 -1.45 -7.67
C SER A 174 -18.81 -0.02 -7.57
N GLY A 175 -18.76 0.59 -6.37
CA GLY A 175 -19.07 2.01 -6.16
C GLY A 175 -18.02 2.95 -6.75
N ASP A 176 -16.75 2.56 -6.70
CA ASP A 176 -15.65 3.33 -7.30
C ASP A 176 -15.70 3.25 -8.84
N LEU A 177 -16.31 2.19 -9.37
CA LEU A 177 -16.46 1.94 -10.81
C LEU A 177 -17.69 2.63 -11.43
N GLN A 178 -18.65 3.12 -10.63
CA GLN A 178 -19.89 3.70 -11.17
C GLN A 178 -19.75 5.15 -11.63
N ASN A 179 -18.74 5.90 -11.16
CA ASN A 179 -18.63 7.32 -11.44
C ASN A 179 -17.75 7.69 -12.64
N ASP A 180 -17.03 6.74 -13.25
CA ASP A 180 -16.16 7.11 -14.36
C ASP A 180 -16.03 6.03 -15.44
N LYS A 181 -16.89 6.13 -16.45
CA LYS A 181 -16.81 5.24 -17.62
C LYS A 181 -15.57 5.48 -18.47
N ASN A 182 -14.87 6.59 -18.29
CA ASN A 182 -13.71 6.99 -19.09
C ASN A 182 -12.37 6.83 -18.40
N ASP A 183 -12.35 6.72 -17.04
CA ASP A 183 -11.11 6.65 -16.25
C ASP A 183 -10.82 5.26 -15.65
N ARG A 184 -11.50 4.23 -16.16
CA ARG A 184 -11.49 2.86 -15.60
C ARG A 184 -10.12 2.20 -15.48
N TYR A 185 -9.09 2.78 -16.06
CA TYR A 185 -7.74 2.20 -16.11
C TYR A 185 -6.64 3.22 -15.85
N SER A 186 -6.99 4.48 -15.63
CA SER A 186 -5.99 5.56 -15.67
C SER A 186 -5.05 5.59 -14.49
N ASN A 187 -5.42 5.06 -13.32
CA ASN A 187 -4.54 5.18 -12.16
C ASN A 187 -4.57 4.01 -11.17
N GLY A 188 -5.00 2.82 -11.59
CA GLY A 188 -4.82 1.63 -10.76
C GLY A 188 -4.88 1.91 -9.27
N ASP A 189 -6.00 2.41 -8.75
CA ASP A 189 -6.23 2.64 -7.33
C ASP A 189 -6.31 1.31 -6.59
N GLU A 190 -5.23 0.56 -6.67
CA GLU A 190 -5.06 -0.70 -6.01
C GLU A 190 -4.41 -0.44 -4.66
N LEU A 191 -5.13 -0.77 -3.61
CA LEU A 191 -4.60 -0.75 -2.25
C LEU A 191 -3.95 -2.10 -1.94
N PHE A 192 -2.64 -2.15 -1.86
CA PHE A 192 -1.91 -3.30 -1.38
C PHE A 192 -1.93 -3.34 0.15
N LEU A 193 -2.46 -4.40 0.72
CA LEU A 193 -2.46 -4.58 2.16
C LEU A 193 -1.10 -5.09 2.64
N SER A 194 -0.65 -4.55 3.77
CA SER A 194 0.67 -4.86 4.33
C SER A 194 0.71 -4.78 5.85
N TYR A 195 1.53 -5.62 6.45
CA TYR A 195 2.02 -5.42 7.80
C TYR A 195 3.10 -4.34 7.77
N ILE A 196 2.86 -3.23 8.42
CA ILE A 196 3.85 -2.15 8.56
C ILE A 196 4.73 -2.45 9.77
N THR A 197 6.00 -2.74 9.54
CA THR A 197 6.98 -3.08 10.59
C THR A 197 7.78 -1.87 11.06
N TYR A 198 7.87 -0.83 10.23
CA TYR A 198 8.59 0.40 10.53
C TYR A 198 7.89 1.60 9.93
N ILE A 199 7.86 2.70 10.67
CA ILE A 199 7.40 4.02 10.21
C ILE A 199 8.30 5.08 10.83
N ALA A 200 8.70 6.07 10.05
CA ALA A 200 9.34 7.30 10.52
C ALA A 200 8.94 8.47 9.60
N ALA A 201 8.87 9.67 10.14
CA ALA A 201 8.73 10.87 9.31
C ALA A 201 9.94 10.99 8.38
N ALA A 202 9.72 11.39 7.12
CA ALA A 202 10.79 11.73 6.20
C ALA A 202 11.20 13.18 6.47
N ASN A 203 12.36 13.37 7.09
CA ASN A 203 12.94 14.67 7.43
C ASN A 203 13.93 15.14 6.38
#